data_12a47172cbb6e2882cc67c2839820976
#
_entry.id   12a47172cbb6e2882cc67c2839820976
#
_cell.length_a   1.000
_cell.length_b   1.000
_cell.length_c   1.000
_cell.angle_alpha   90.00
_cell.angle_beta   90.00
_cell.angle_gamma   90.00
#
_symmetry.space_group_name_H-M   'P 1'
#
loop_
_entity.id
_entity.type
_entity.pdbx_description
1 polymer ?
#
loop_
_entity_poly.entity_id
_entity_poly.type
_entity_poly.pdbx_seq_one_letter_code
_entity_poly.pdbx_strand_id
1 'polypeptide(L)'
;MAKKRVQRKLDKWKLKQWYNIVAPKFIGSNHIGLTPTDDPESLIGRIVETTVGELTNDFSKHNIKLKLEIDNVTGDVANTRFIGHEITTDYLRSIVKRQTSRIDTNLNVKTKDGYKIRVKPICFTVKRARTSQIKALRDIMTETTAKRASELDFEQFVEEAIVGKLSANIYRKAKSIYPLRRVEIRKTEVQVVPPHRMAVASITPVEPVVTEAPVEEVVAETPVEEVAPEKPTEE
;
A
#
# COMPACT_ATOMS: atom_id res chain seq x y z
N MET A 1 -7.54 40.79 -49.20
CA MET A 1 -8.12 40.07 -48.06
C MET A 1 -7.08 39.10 -47.49
N ALA A 2 -6.55 39.35 -46.30
CA ALA A 2 -5.54 38.49 -45.66
C ALA A 2 -6.21 37.22 -45.11
N LYS A 3 -5.81 36.06 -45.58
CA LYS A 3 -6.27 34.77 -45.09
C LYS A 3 -5.79 34.61 -43.63
N LYS A 4 -6.75 34.60 -42.65
CA LYS A 4 -6.51 34.28 -41.26
C LYS A 4 -5.83 32.89 -41.19
N ARG A 5 -4.58 32.81 -40.78
CA ARG A 5 -3.91 31.53 -40.47
C ARG A 5 -4.64 30.87 -39.32
N VAL A 6 -5.35 29.80 -39.61
CA VAL A 6 -5.95 28.93 -38.58
C VAL A 6 -4.80 28.25 -37.83
N GLN A 7 -4.56 28.68 -36.61
CA GLN A 7 -3.63 27.99 -35.73
C GLN A 7 -4.11 26.53 -35.55
N ARG A 8 -3.31 25.56 -36.01
CA ARG A 8 -3.57 24.15 -35.77
C ARG A 8 -3.57 23.95 -34.25
N LYS A 9 -4.68 23.49 -33.68
CA LYS A 9 -4.75 23.08 -32.29
C LYS A 9 -3.71 21.97 -32.07
N LEU A 10 -2.76 22.22 -31.21
CA LEU A 10 -1.83 21.18 -30.76
C LEU A 10 -2.61 20.02 -30.17
N ASP A 11 -2.21 18.82 -30.55
CA ASP A 11 -2.83 17.59 -30.00
C ASP A 11 -2.40 17.46 -28.53
N LYS A 12 -3.36 17.62 -27.63
CA LYS A 12 -3.14 17.55 -26.18
C LYS A 12 -2.52 16.21 -25.74
N TRP A 13 -2.76 15.14 -26.49
CA TRP A 13 -2.17 13.84 -26.16
C TRP A 13 -0.65 13.83 -26.35
N LYS A 14 -0.12 14.54 -27.32
CA LYS A 14 1.34 14.62 -27.58
C LYS A 14 2.11 15.43 -26.54
N LEU A 15 1.41 16.24 -25.75
CA LEU A 15 2.02 17.04 -24.68
C LEU A 15 2.14 16.25 -23.37
N LYS A 16 1.47 15.09 -23.25
CA LYS A 16 1.47 14.29 -22.03
C LYS A 16 2.80 13.57 -21.82
N GLN A 17 3.26 13.64 -20.58
CA GLN A 17 4.40 12.90 -20.08
C GLN A 17 3.92 11.71 -19.21
N TRP A 18 4.70 10.66 -19.13
CA TRP A 18 4.41 9.49 -18.34
C TRP A 18 5.11 9.54 -17.00
N TYR A 19 4.35 9.38 -15.92
CA TYR A 19 4.84 9.37 -14.56
C TYR A 19 4.74 7.99 -13.95
N ASN A 20 5.81 7.53 -13.28
CA ASN A 20 5.86 6.27 -12.56
C ASN A 20 5.18 6.40 -11.21
N ILE A 21 4.21 5.54 -10.91
CA ILE A 21 3.51 5.51 -9.64
C ILE A 21 4.19 4.49 -8.73
N VAL A 22 4.58 4.90 -7.52
CA VAL A 22 5.27 4.07 -6.55
C VAL A 22 4.42 3.92 -5.29
N ALA A 23 4.35 2.67 -4.78
CA ALA A 23 3.63 2.34 -3.55
C ALA A 23 4.31 2.97 -2.31
N PRO A 24 3.56 3.20 -1.22
CA PRO A 24 4.11 3.67 0.05
C PRO A 24 5.16 2.70 0.61
N LYS A 25 6.14 3.23 1.35
CA LYS A 25 7.28 2.47 1.90
C LYS A 25 6.85 1.25 2.73
N PHE A 26 5.79 1.35 3.53
CA PHE A 26 5.31 0.25 4.39
C PHE A 26 4.66 -0.91 3.61
N ILE A 27 4.34 -0.71 2.31
CA ILE A 27 3.82 -1.78 1.41
C ILE A 27 4.92 -2.32 0.49
N GLY A 28 6.14 -1.73 0.51
CA GLY A 28 7.29 -2.26 -0.22
C GLY A 28 7.85 -1.35 -1.32
N SER A 29 7.39 -0.11 -1.47
CA SER A 29 7.88 0.86 -2.48
C SER A 29 7.93 0.32 -3.92
N ASN A 30 7.05 -0.63 -4.25
CA ASN A 30 7.01 -1.26 -5.56
C ASN A 30 6.37 -0.33 -6.59
N HIS A 31 6.81 -0.47 -7.84
CA HIS A 31 6.19 0.19 -8.99
C HIS A 31 4.78 -0.38 -9.23
N ILE A 32 3.78 0.51 -9.32
CA ILE A 32 2.39 0.14 -9.52
C ILE A 32 2.02 0.22 -11.00
N GLY A 33 2.42 1.30 -11.67
CA GLY A 33 2.06 1.55 -13.06
C GLY A 33 2.46 2.94 -13.51
N LEU A 34 1.98 3.31 -14.71
CA LEU A 34 2.26 4.58 -15.37
C LEU A 34 0.98 5.40 -15.50
N THR A 35 1.08 6.69 -15.31
CA THR A 35 -0.04 7.62 -15.54
C THR A 35 0.38 8.78 -16.43
N PRO A 36 -0.37 9.09 -17.51
CA PRO A 36 -0.06 10.21 -18.39
C PRO A 36 -0.70 11.49 -17.87
N THR A 37 0.06 12.58 -17.86
CA THR A 37 -0.45 13.94 -17.61
C THR A 37 0.36 15.00 -18.32
N ASP A 38 -0.25 16.17 -18.56
CA ASP A 38 0.42 17.34 -19.11
C ASP A 38 1.14 18.07 -17.98
N ASP A 39 0.45 18.28 -16.82
CA ASP A 39 0.95 19.01 -15.67
C ASP A 39 1.11 18.07 -14.46
N PRO A 40 2.27 18.04 -13.79
CA PRO A 40 2.50 17.20 -12.61
C PRO A 40 1.57 17.53 -11.44
N GLU A 41 1.14 18.79 -11.29
CA GLU A 41 0.22 19.21 -10.24
C GLU A 41 -1.16 18.57 -10.37
N SER A 42 -1.59 18.27 -11.59
CA SER A 42 -2.87 17.60 -11.87
C SER A 42 -2.91 16.13 -11.44
N LEU A 43 -1.76 15.56 -11.08
CA LEU A 43 -1.66 14.18 -10.52
C LEU A 43 -1.99 14.14 -9.05
N ILE A 44 -1.73 15.22 -8.30
CA ILE A 44 -1.95 15.27 -6.86
C ILE A 44 -3.45 15.08 -6.57
N GLY A 45 -3.76 14.16 -5.64
CA GLY A 45 -5.14 13.79 -5.31
C GLY A 45 -5.76 12.72 -6.22
N ARG A 46 -5.07 12.26 -7.27
CA ARG A 46 -5.54 11.16 -8.10
C ARG A 46 -5.47 9.84 -7.33
N ILE A 47 -6.55 9.07 -7.37
CA ILE A 47 -6.64 7.77 -6.71
C ILE A 47 -6.30 6.67 -7.71
N VAL A 48 -5.41 5.78 -7.32
CA VAL A 48 -5.00 4.59 -8.07
C VAL A 48 -5.43 3.34 -7.31
N GLU A 49 -6.10 2.42 -7.99
CA GLU A 49 -6.45 1.12 -7.44
C GLU A 49 -5.48 0.05 -7.95
N THR A 50 -4.92 -0.73 -7.03
CA THR A 50 -4.06 -1.88 -7.33
C THR A 50 -4.42 -3.04 -6.42
N THR A 51 -3.99 -4.25 -6.73
CA THR A 51 -4.18 -5.40 -5.85
C THR A 51 -2.92 -5.68 -5.04
N VAL A 52 -3.10 -6.21 -3.81
CA VAL A 52 -1.95 -6.62 -2.99
C VAL A 52 -1.16 -7.71 -3.71
N GLY A 53 -1.84 -8.57 -4.47
CA GLY A 53 -1.20 -9.62 -5.25
C GLY A 53 -0.23 -9.11 -6.31
N GLU A 54 -0.55 -8.00 -6.99
CA GLU A 54 0.34 -7.34 -7.95
C GLU A 54 1.59 -6.75 -7.27
N LEU A 55 1.43 -6.21 -6.06
CA LEU A 55 2.54 -5.61 -5.31
C LEU A 55 3.47 -6.64 -4.69
N THR A 56 2.92 -7.77 -4.20
CA THR A 56 3.70 -8.80 -3.50
C THR A 56 4.03 -10.01 -4.37
N ASN A 57 3.54 -10.07 -5.61
CA ASN A 57 3.56 -11.23 -6.51
C ASN A 57 2.90 -12.49 -5.92
N ASP A 58 2.00 -12.31 -4.95
CA ASP A 58 1.26 -13.38 -4.29
C ASP A 58 -0.14 -13.54 -4.90
N PHE A 59 -0.38 -14.58 -5.67
CA PHE A 59 -1.68 -14.85 -6.30
C PHE A 59 -2.83 -14.96 -5.29
N SER A 60 -2.54 -15.45 -4.08
CA SER A 60 -3.53 -15.62 -3.01
C SER A 60 -4.12 -14.30 -2.49
N LYS A 61 -3.46 -13.16 -2.73
CA LYS A 61 -3.85 -11.83 -2.25
C LYS A 61 -4.46 -10.92 -3.32
N HIS A 62 -4.75 -11.44 -4.51
CA HIS A 62 -5.43 -10.68 -5.58
C HIS A 62 -6.84 -10.22 -5.21
N ASN A 63 -7.44 -10.82 -4.20
CA ASN A 63 -8.76 -10.46 -3.70
C ASN A 63 -8.78 -9.18 -2.86
N ILE A 64 -7.63 -8.63 -2.48
CA ILE A 64 -7.50 -7.41 -1.69
C ILE A 64 -7.07 -6.27 -2.60
N LYS A 65 -7.96 -5.31 -2.81
CA LYS A 65 -7.70 -4.06 -3.55
C LYS A 65 -7.24 -2.98 -2.60
N LEU A 66 -6.20 -2.26 -2.98
CA LEU A 66 -5.68 -1.08 -2.29
C LEU A 66 -6.09 0.17 -3.06
N LYS A 67 -6.46 1.21 -2.34
CA LYS A 67 -6.72 2.56 -2.85
C LYS A 67 -5.62 3.47 -2.36
N LEU A 68 -4.85 3.96 -3.30
CA LEU A 68 -3.68 4.80 -3.06
C LEU A 68 -3.92 6.15 -3.74
N GLU A 69 -3.63 7.24 -3.05
CA GLU A 69 -3.73 8.60 -3.57
C GLU A 69 -2.33 9.15 -3.81
N ILE A 70 -2.15 9.81 -4.92
CA ILE A 70 -0.89 10.49 -5.23
C ILE A 70 -0.80 11.74 -4.35
N ASP A 71 0.22 11.77 -3.51
CA ASP A 71 0.45 12.85 -2.54
C ASP A 71 1.48 13.86 -3.06
N ASN A 72 2.57 13.38 -3.64
CA ASN A 72 3.66 14.22 -4.15
C ASN A 72 4.27 13.63 -5.41
N VAL A 73 4.73 14.51 -6.31
CA VAL A 73 5.44 14.17 -7.54
C VAL A 73 6.85 14.71 -7.47
N THR A 74 7.84 13.83 -7.59
CA THR A 74 9.26 14.18 -7.56
C THR A 74 9.90 13.76 -8.88
N GLY A 75 10.14 14.71 -9.79
CA GLY A 75 10.57 14.41 -11.16
C GLY A 75 9.55 13.54 -11.88
N ASP A 76 9.93 12.36 -12.35
CA ASP A 76 9.08 11.41 -13.06
C ASP A 76 8.38 10.40 -12.14
N VAL A 77 8.56 10.52 -10.81
CA VAL A 77 8.02 9.59 -9.82
C VAL A 77 6.89 10.24 -9.03
N ALA A 78 5.72 9.60 -9.05
CA ALA A 78 4.55 9.96 -8.25
C ALA A 78 4.48 9.08 -7.00
N ASN A 79 4.72 9.67 -5.84
CA ASN A 79 4.64 9.00 -4.55
C ASN A 79 3.18 8.94 -4.08
N THR A 80 2.78 7.79 -3.52
CA THR A 80 1.41 7.58 -3.09
C THR A 80 1.29 7.43 -1.58
N ARG A 81 0.10 7.77 -1.06
CA ARG A 81 -0.32 7.50 0.31
C ARG A 81 -1.51 6.55 0.34
N PHE A 82 -1.65 5.81 1.41
CA PHE A 82 -2.76 4.88 1.59
C PHE A 82 -4.04 5.62 2.02
N ILE A 83 -5.13 5.40 1.28
CA ILE A 83 -6.48 5.87 1.65
C ILE A 83 -7.30 4.73 2.25
N GLY A 84 -7.17 3.53 1.71
CA GLY A 84 -7.97 2.41 2.17
C GLY A 84 -7.72 1.12 1.40
N HIS A 85 -8.32 0.05 1.91
CA HIS A 85 -8.38 -1.21 1.18
C HIS A 85 -9.81 -1.74 1.12
N GLU A 86 -10.07 -2.60 0.15
CA GLU A 86 -11.37 -3.25 -0.02
C GLU A 86 -11.18 -4.67 -0.57
N ILE A 87 -11.89 -5.62 0.02
CA ILE A 87 -11.94 -7.00 -0.50
C ILE A 87 -12.94 -7.05 -1.66
N THR A 88 -12.57 -7.76 -2.72
CA THR A 88 -13.42 -7.95 -3.90
C THR A 88 -14.75 -8.63 -3.53
N THR A 89 -15.82 -8.17 -4.14
CA THR A 89 -17.17 -8.71 -3.88
C THR A 89 -17.31 -10.15 -4.27
N ASP A 90 -16.60 -10.60 -5.30
CA ASP A 90 -16.65 -11.97 -5.80
C ASP A 90 -16.03 -12.94 -4.80
N TYR A 91 -14.92 -12.56 -4.17
CA TYR A 91 -14.33 -13.32 -3.09
C TYR A 91 -15.27 -13.41 -1.88
N LEU A 92 -15.91 -12.31 -1.48
CA LEU A 92 -16.90 -12.32 -0.40
C LEU A 92 -18.08 -13.23 -0.72
N ARG A 93 -18.58 -13.21 -1.96
CA ARG A 93 -19.65 -14.10 -2.42
C ARG A 93 -19.24 -15.56 -2.38
N SER A 94 -17.99 -15.89 -2.71
CA SER A 94 -17.49 -17.28 -2.68
C SER A 94 -17.47 -17.87 -1.26
N ILE A 95 -17.28 -17.03 -0.23
CA ILE A 95 -17.25 -17.45 1.18
C ILE A 95 -18.68 -17.72 1.72
N VAL A 96 -19.67 -16.96 1.26
CA VAL A 96 -21.07 -17.11 1.71
C VAL A 96 -21.65 -18.42 1.22
N LYS A 97 -22.18 -19.22 2.15
CA LYS A 97 -22.91 -20.46 1.86
C LYS A 97 -24.33 -20.38 2.41
N ARG A 98 -25.20 -21.27 1.88
CA ARG A 98 -26.55 -21.43 2.43
C ARG A 98 -26.47 -21.85 3.90
N GLN A 99 -27.46 -21.43 4.71
CA GLN A 99 -27.56 -21.73 6.14
C GLN A 99 -26.39 -21.22 6.99
N THR A 100 -25.61 -20.25 6.52
CA THR A 100 -24.60 -19.53 7.29
C THR A 100 -25.07 -18.13 7.65
N SER A 101 -24.54 -17.55 8.74
CA SER A 101 -24.78 -16.16 9.09
C SER A 101 -23.57 -15.32 8.70
N ARG A 102 -23.82 -14.21 8.01
CA ARG A 102 -22.85 -13.16 7.76
C ARG A 102 -23.05 -12.06 8.80
N ILE A 103 -21.99 -11.68 9.48
CA ILE A 103 -22.01 -10.69 10.55
C ILE A 103 -21.06 -9.57 10.16
N ASP A 104 -21.62 -8.40 9.93
CA ASP A 104 -20.87 -7.19 9.57
C ASP A 104 -20.85 -6.23 10.77
N THR A 105 -19.73 -5.55 10.96
CA THR A 105 -19.59 -4.48 11.94
C THR A 105 -18.96 -3.28 11.24
N ASN A 106 -19.33 -2.07 11.65
CA ASN A 106 -18.78 -0.82 11.12
C ASN A 106 -18.26 0.01 12.30
N LEU A 107 -16.97 0.30 12.30
CA LEU A 107 -16.28 0.94 13.41
C LEU A 107 -15.48 2.13 12.92
N ASN A 108 -15.53 3.22 13.68
CA ASN A 108 -14.56 4.30 13.54
C ASN A 108 -13.56 4.17 14.68
N VAL A 109 -12.31 3.92 14.35
CA VAL A 109 -11.22 3.74 15.32
C VAL A 109 -10.20 4.86 15.17
N LYS A 110 -9.51 5.18 16.28
CA LYS A 110 -8.42 6.13 16.30
C LYS A 110 -7.14 5.39 16.59
N THR A 111 -6.11 5.57 15.77
CA THR A 111 -4.77 5.00 15.98
C THR A 111 -3.99 5.84 16.97
N LYS A 112 -2.88 5.30 17.45
CA LYS A 112 -1.95 5.99 18.36
C LYS A 112 -1.50 7.35 17.77
N ASP A 113 -1.22 7.40 16.49
CA ASP A 113 -0.82 8.60 15.72
C ASP A 113 -1.96 9.62 15.51
N GLY A 114 -3.18 9.33 15.95
CA GLY A 114 -4.33 10.21 15.81
C GLY A 114 -5.11 10.09 14.49
N TYR A 115 -4.75 9.17 13.58
CA TYR A 115 -5.55 8.89 12.40
C TYR A 115 -6.92 8.33 12.77
N LYS A 116 -7.97 8.83 12.11
CA LYS A 116 -9.31 8.24 12.22
C LYS A 116 -9.55 7.34 11.02
N ILE A 117 -9.78 6.07 11.28
CA ILE A 117 -9.97 5.03 10.27
C ILE A 117 -11.33 4.38 10.49
N ARG A 118 -12.10 4.26 9.40
CA ARG A 118 -13.30 3.44 9.39
C ARG A 118 -12.92 2.02 8.99
N VAL A 119 -13.20 1.05 9.85
CA VAL A 119 -12.90 -0.37 9.62
C VAL A 119 -14.22 -1.14 9.59
N LYS A 120 -14.36 -2.02 8.59
CA LYS A 120 -15.54 -2.87 8.41
C LYS A 120 -15.13 -4.35 8.46
N PRO A 121 -14.94 -4.93 9.65
CA PRO A 121 -14.68 -6.35 9.79
C PRO A 121 -15.95 -7.15 9.47
N ILE A 122 -15.77 -8.31 8.87
CA ILE A 122 -16.83 -9.25 8.50
C ILE A 122 -16.50 -10.65 9.01
N CYS A 123 -17.50 -11.32 9.52
CA CYS A 123 -17.38 -12.66 10.05
C CYS A 123 -18.42 -13.59 9.41
N PHE A 124 -18.00 -14.79 9.06
CA PHE A 124 -18.86 -15.85 8.52
C PHE A 124 -18.91 -17.03 9.48
N THR A 125 -20.12 -17.43 9.85
CA THR A 125 -20.34 -18.60 10.75
C THR A 125 -20.43 -19.89 9.95
N VAL A 126 -20.18 -21.02 10.61
CA VAL A 126 -20.31 -22.36 9.99
C VAL A 126 -21.78 -22.70 9.76
N LYS A 127 -22.65 -22.42 10.75
CA LYS A 127 -24.11 -22.61 10.69
C LYS A 127 -24.81 -21.31 11.08
N ARG A 128 -26.13 -21.26 10.95
CA ARG A 128 -26.92 -20.09 11.33
C ARG A 128 -26.83 -19.83 12.84
N ALA A 129 -26.36 -18.64 13.22
CA ALA A 129 -26.23 -18.21 14.61
C ALA A 129 -27.53 -17.54 15.11
N ARG A 130 -27.78 -17.62 16.42
CA ARG A 130 -28.88 -16.94 17.10
C ARG A 130 -28.55 -15.46 17.28
N THR A 131 -29.55 -14.61 17.47
CA THR A 131 -29.41 -13.15 17.58
C THR A 131 -28.47 -12.72 18.74
N SER A 132 -28.56 -13.42 19.89
CA SER A 132 -27.68 -13.18 21.04
C SER A 132 -26.20 -13.48 20.72
N GLN A 133 -25.94 -14.58 20.01
CA GLN A 133 -24.59 -14.96 19.57
C GLN A 133 -24.03 -13.96 18.56
N ILE A 134 -24.88 -13.49 17.62
CA ILE A 134 -24.50 -12.46 16.65
C ILE A 134 -24.11 -11.16 17.35
N LYS A 135 -24.85 -10.75 18.41
CA LYS A 135 -24.52 -9.57 19.19
C LYS A 135 -23.18 -9.75 19.90
N ALA A 136 -22.98 -10.84 20.59
CA ALA A 136 -21.72 -11.11 21.30
C ALA A 136 -20.50 -11.15 20.35
N LEU A 137 -20.69 -11.71 19.14
CA LEU A 137 -19.63 -11.70 18.11
C LEU A 137 -19.30 -10.29 17.64
N ARG A 138 -20.30 -9.41 17.45
CA ARG A 138 -20.08 -8.01 17.11
C ARG A 138 -19.32 -7.26 18.19
N ASP A 139 -19.67 -7.51 19.47
CA ASP A 139 -19.02 -6.87 20.61
C ASP A 139 -17.52 -7.25 20.65
N ILE A 140 -17.18 -8.53 20.44
CA ILE A 140 -15.79 -8.99 20.36
C ILE A 140 -15.05 -8.35 19.17
N MET A 141 -15.68 -8.31 17.99
CA MET A 141 -15.09 -7.67 16.81
C MET A 141 -14.78 -6.20 17.08
N THR A 142 -15.72 -5.49 17.70
CA THR A 142 -15.59 -4.07 18.07
C THR A 142 -14.44 -3.87 19.06
N GLU A 143 -14.47 -4.59 20.18
CA GLU A 143 -13.48 -4.48 21.24
C GLU A 143 -12.06 -4.82 20.78
N THR A 144 -11.91 -5.92 20.04
CA THR A 144 -10.60 -6.37 19.55
C THR A 144 -10.02 -5.37 18.56
N THR A 145 -10.83 -4.86 17.63
CA THR A 145 -10.36 -3.88 16.64
C THR A 145 -10.01 -2.55 17.30
N ALA A 146 -10.82 -2.06 18.23
CA ALA A 146 -10.57 -0.81 18.95
C ALA A 146 -9.29 -0.90 19.81
N LYS A 147 -9.08 -2.00 20.52
CA LYS A 147 -7.86 -2.23 21.31
C LYS A 147 -6.62 -2.21 20.43
N ARG A 148 -6.63 -2.98 19.33
CA ARG A 148 -5.46 -2.99 18.44
C ARG A 148 -5.18 -1.65 17.78
N ALA A 149 -6.21 -0.91 17.40
CA ALA A 149 -6.03 0.42 16.82
C ALA A 149 -5.39 1.41 17.81
N SER A 150 -5.72 1.34 19.10
CA SER A 150 -5.12 2.21 20.12
C SER A 150 -3.67 1.85 20.49
N GLU A 151 -3.25 0.60 20.26
CA GLU A 151 -1.90 0.10 20.55
C GLU A 151 -0.90 0.39 19.42
N LEU A 152 -1.37 0.40 18.17
CA LEU A 152 -0.54 0.44 16.98
C LEU A 152 -0.52 1.81 16.31
N ASP A 153 0.60 2.09 15.63
CA ASP A 153 0.72 3.21 14.72
C ASP A 153 -0.07 2.94 13.43
N PHE A 154 -0.37 3.98 12.66
CA PHE A 154 -1.19 3.87 11.45
C PHE A 154 -0.66 2.83 10.46
N GLU A 155 0.63 2.87 10.14
CA GLU A 155 1.26 1.99 9.16
C GLU A 155 1.20 0.52 9.59
N GLN A 156 1.53 0.25 10.86
CA GLN A 156 1.47 -1.08 11.45
C GLN A 156 0.04 -1.63 11.51
N PHE A 157 -0.93 -0.78 11.85
CA PHE A 157 -2.32 -1.17 11.90
C PHE A 157 -2.86 -1.55 10.50
N VAL A 158 -2.51 -0.78 9.48
CA VAL A 158 -2.88 -1.05 8.09
C VAL A 158 -2.21 -2.33 7.61
N GLU A 159 -0.94 -2.54 7.91
CA GLU A 159 -0.24 -3.79 7.58
C GLU A 159 -0.90 -5.00 8.23
N GLU A 160 -1.21 -4.95 9.54
CA GLU A 160 -1.93 -6.03 10.24
C GLU A 160 -3.31 -6.31 9.63
N ALA A 161 -4.00 -5.28 9.17
CA ALA A 161 -5.29 -5.40 8.52
C ALA A 161 -5.18 -6.10 7.15
N ILE A 162 -4.18 -5.74 6.34
CA ILE A 162 -3.94 -6.31 4.99
C ILE A 162 -3.39 -7.73 5.07
N VAL A 163 -2.40 -7.98 5.93
CA VAL A 163 -1.79 -9.32 6.12
C VAL A 163 -2.78 -10.30 6.74
N GLY A 164 -3.81 -9.80 7.47
CA GLY A 164 -4.82 -10.63 8.11
C GLY A 164 -4.51 -11.00 9.57
N LYS A 165 -3.46 -10.45 10.18
CA LYS A 165 -3.13 -10.64 11.61
C LYS A 165 -4.29 -10.18 12.50
N LEU A 166 -4.92 -9.05 12.16
CA LEU A 166 -6.08 -8.52 12.87
C LEU A 166 -7.28 -9.48 12.76
N SER A 167 -7.55 -10.02 11.58
CA SER A 167 -8.60 -11.01 11.35
C SER A 167 -8.36 -12.29 12.14
N ALA A 168 -7.11 -12.75 12.22
CA ALA A 168 -6.72 -13.92 13.02
C ALA A 168 -6.94 -13.71 14.52
N ASN A 169 -6.63 -12.51 15.03
CA ASN A 169 -6.88 -12.15 16.43
C ASN A 169 -8.37 -12.14 16.78
N ILE A 170 -9.20 -11.58 15.91
CA ILE A 170 -10.66 -11.59 16.05
C ILE A 170 -11.16 -13.04 16.01
N TYR A 171 -10.70 -13.84 15.04
CA TYR A 171 -11.09 -15.24 14.91
C TYR A 171 -10.80 -16.05 16.18
N ARG A 172 -9.61 -15.89 16.76
CA ARG A 172 -9.18 -16.64 17.97
C ARG A 172 -10.08 -16.35 19.16
N LYS A 173 -10.47 -15.07 19.38
CA LYS A 173 -11.37 -14.67 20.45
C LYS A 173 -12.82 -15.07 20.18
N ALA A 174 -13.29 -14.87 18.97
CA ALA A 174 -14.67 -15.10 18.59
C ALA A 174 -15.03 -16.60 18.48
N LYS A 175 -14.05 -17.47 18.17
CA LYS A 175 -14.24 -18.93 18.10
C LYS A 175 -14.74 -19.53 19.42
N SER A 176 -14.45 -18.91 20.56
CA SER A 176 -14.91 -19.41 21.88
C SER A 176 -16.43 -19.32 22.04
N ILE A 177 -17.10 -18.35 21.37
CA ILE A 177 -18.56 -18.18 21.46
C ILE A 177 -19.28 -19.05 20.45
N TYR A 178 -18.80 -19.03 19.19
CA TYR A 178 -19.46 -19.74 18.11
C TYR A 178 -18.45 -20.18 17.03
N PRO A 179 -18.61 -21.36 16.41
CA PRO A 179 -17.70 -21.82 15.38
C PRO A 179 -17.78 -20.93 14.13
N LEU A 180 -16.65 -20.32 13.82
CA LEU A 180 -16.51 -19.43 12.68
C LEU A 180 -15.84 -20.15 11.51
N ARG A 181 -16.28 -19.81 10.32
CA ARG A 181 -15.68 -20.27 9.09
C ARG A 181 -14.51 -19.39 8.67
N ARG A 182 -14.73 -18.07 8.63
CA ARG A 182 -13.73 -17.08 8.23
C ARG A 182 -14.04 -15.71 8.83
N VAL A 183 -13.01 -14.97 9.12
CA VAL A 183 -13.07 -13.56 9.54
C VAL A 183 -12.16 -12.78 8.64
N GLU A 184 -12.66 -11.69 8.08
CA GLU A 184 -11.90 -10.82 7.17
C GLU A 184 -12.20 -9.36 7.47
N ILE A 185 -11.33 -8.45 7.03
CA ILE A 185 -11.59 -7.02 7.07
C ILE A 185 -12.04 -6.59 5.69
N ARG A 186 -13.36 -6.47 5.52
CA ARG A 186 -13.96 -6.15 4.23
C ARG A 186 -13.43 -4.85 3.65
N LYS A 187 -13.33 -3.79 4.48
CA LYS A 187 -12.94 -2.47 4.01
C LYS A 187 -12.30 -1.67 5.13
N THR A 188 -11.26 -0.90 4.78
CA THR A 188 -10.75 0.19 5.61
C THR A 188 -10.78 1.48 4.81
N GLU A 189 -11.09 2.59 5.49
CA GLU A 189 -11.13 3.92 4.88
C GLU A 189 -10.51 4.92 5.86
N VAL A 190 -9.52 5.65 5.44
CA VAL A 190 -8.97 6.77 6.22
C VAL A 190 -9.95 7.93 6.13
N GLN A 191 -10.45 8.41 7.28
CA GLN A 191 -11.40 9.52 7.34
C GLN A 191 -10.72 10.85 7.62
N VAL A 192 -9.75 10.84 8.53
CA VAL A 192 -9.05 12.06 8.97
C VAL A 192 -7.57 11.74 9.11
N VAL A 193 -6.77 12.54 8.43
CA VAL A 193 -5.31 12.57 8.58
C VAL A 193 -4.99 13.65 9.61
N PRO A 194 -4.19 13.38 10.65
CA PRO A 194 -3.82 14.38 11.62
C PRO A 194 -2.96 15.48 10.98
N PRO A 195 -3.18 16.77 11.34
CA PRO A 195 -2.51 17.92 10.69
C PRO A 195 -0.99 17.91 10.84
N HIS A 196 -0.47 17.24 11.86
CA HIS A 196 0.97 17.09 12.08
C HIS A 196 1.72 16.44 10.90
N ARG A 197 1.09 15.54 10.15
CA ARG A 197 1.74 14.86 9.01
C ARG A 197 1.53 15.58 7.67
N MET A 198 0.54 16.47 7.58
CA MET A 198 0.38 17.33 6.41
C MET A 198 1.51 18.37 6.31
N ALA A 199 2.08 18.79 7.46
CA ALA A 199 3.17 19.77 7.51
C ALA A 199 4.53 19.18 7.12
N VAL A 200 4.74 17.86 7.29
CA VAL A 200 6.03 17.20 6.97
C VAL A 200 6.15 16.86 5.47
N ALA A 201 5.03 16.68 4.78
CA ALA A 201 5.01 16.39 3.34
C ALA A 201 5.41 17.62 2.48
N SER A 202 5.33 18.84 3.04
CA SER A 202 5.64 20.07 2.35
C SER A 202 7.06 20.61 2.61
N ILE A 203 7.91 19.92 3.41
CA ILE A 203 9.25 20.43 3.75
C ILE A 203 10.25 19.25 3.75
N THR A 204 10.67 18.82 2.59
CA THR A 204 12.01 18.25 2.39
C THR A 204 12.46 18.52 0.95
N PRO A 205 13.18 19.64 0.70
CA PRO A 205 14.12 19.65 -0.40
C PRO A 205 15.19 18.62 -0.02
N VAL A 206 15.29 17.54 -0.76
CA VAL A 206 16.46 16.66 -0.67
C VAL A 206 17.62 17.46 -1.21
N GLU A 207 18.52 17.91 -0.32
CA GLU A 207 19.82 18.41 -0.73
C GLU A 207 20.54 17.26 -1.45
N PRO A 208 21.11 17.52 -2.64
CA PRO A 208 21.93 16.52 -3.30
C PRO A 208 23.17 16.28 -2.43
N VAL A 209 23.31 15.08 -1.92
CA VAL A 209 24.56 14.62 -1.32
C VAL A 209 25.59 14.52 -2.44
N VAL A 210 26.37 15.58 -2.57
CA VAL A 210 27.60 15.60 -3.37
C VAL A 210 28.60 14.77 -2.56
N THR A 211 28.77 13.51 -2.89
CA THR A 211 29.91 12.72 -2.46
C THR A 211 31.11 13.19 -3.23
N GLU A 212 31.86 14.13 -2.67
CA GLU A 212 33.24 14.38 -3.06
C GLU A 212 34.06 13.15 -2.62
N ALA A 213 34.50 12.38 -3.59
CA ALA A 213 35.55 11.39 -3.39
C ALA A 213 36.90 12.11 -3.36
N PRO A 214 37.76 11.87 -2.38
CA PRO A 214 39.12 12.40 -2.41
C PRO A 214 39.95 11.68 -3.48
N VAL A 215 40.49 12.44 -4.40
CA VAL A 215 41.49 12.01 -5.36
C VAL A 215 42.81 11.94 -4.61
N GLU A 216 43.30 10.75 -4.29
CA GLU A 216 44.70 10.54 -3.93
C GLU A 216 45.50 10.30 -5.21
N GLU A 217 46.37 11.27 -5.51
CA GLU A 217 47.51 11.12 -6.41
C GLU A 217 48.47 10.04 -5.85
N VAL A 218 48.69 8.98 -6.60
CA VAL A 218 49.89 8.14 -6.41
C VAL A 218 50.70 8.16 -7.68
N VAL A 219 51.86 8.81 -7.51
CA VAL A 219 52.96 8.96 -8.44
C VAL A 219 53.55 7.58 -8.83
N ALA A 220 53.90 7.51 -10.10
CA ALA A 220 54.58 6.38 -10.75
C ALA A 220 55.96 6.09 -10.17
N GLU A 221 56.28 4.82 -10.05
CA GLU A 221 57.65 4.29 -10.28
C GLU A 221 57.58 2.81 -10.64
N THR A 222 58.00 2.52 -11.86
CA THR A 222 58.43 1.16 -12.29
C THR A 222 59.88 0.92 -11.83
N PRO A 223 60.34 -0.33 -11.60
CA PRO A 223 61.05 -0.94 -12.70
C PRO A 223 60.81 -2.45 -12.91
N VAL A 224 61.13 -2.79 -14.13
CA VAL A 224 61.27 -4.06 -14.81
C VAL A 224 62.17 -5.06 -14.07
N GLU A 225 61.75 -6.31 -13.98
CA GLU A 225 62.68 -7.44 -14.09
C GLU A 225 61.99 -8.69 -14.69
N GLU A 226 62.63 -9.15 -15.68
CA GLU A 226 62.46 -10.24 -16.59
C GLU A 226 62.84 -11.57 -15.89
N VAL A 227 62.07 -12.66 -16.06
CA VAL A 227 62.61 -14.02 -16.32
C VAL A 227 61.49 -14.95 -16.78
N ALA A 228 61.81 -15.64 -17.86
CA ALA A 228 61.00 -16.53 -18.67
C ALA A 228 60.91 -17.98 -18.11
N PRO A 229 60.42 -18.96 -18.90
CA PRO A 229 59.36 -19.88 -18.50
C PRO A 229 59.84 -21.33 -18.29
N GLU A 230 59.09 -22.15 -17.61
CA GLU A 230 59.20 -23.61 -17.74
C GLU A 230 57.81 -24.29 -17.78
N LYS A 231 57.66 -25.11 -18.80
CA LYS A 231 56.63 -26.12 -19.02
C LYS A 231 57.15 -27.49 -18.51
N PRO A 232 56.42 -28.59 -18.76
CA PRO A 232 55.36 -29.23 -18.00
C PRO A 232 55.76 -30.67 -17.57
N THR A 233 54.95 -31.35 -16.78
CA THR A 233 54.82 -32.83 -16.83
C THR A 233 53.58 -33.29 -16.08
N GLU A 234 52.79 -33.98 -16.78
CA GLU A 234 52.03 -35.22 -16.64
C GLU A 234 52.23 -36.00 -15.34
N GLU A 235 51.13 -36.27 -14.67
CA GLU A 235 50.59 -37.62 -14.48
C GLU A 235 49.15 -37.49 -13.94
#